data_58a545d3833cbe33b9c8782decd0899e
#
_entry.id   58a545d3833cbe33b9c8782decd0899e
#
_cell.length_a   1.000
_cell.length_b   1.000
_cell.length_c   1.000
_cell.angle_alpha   90.00
_cell.angle_beta   90.00
_cell.angle_gamma   90.00
#
_symmetry.space_group_name_H-M   'P 1'
#
loop_
_entity.id
_entity.type
_entity.pdbx_description
1 polymer ?
#
loop_
_entity_poly.entity_id
_entity_poly.type
_entity_poly.pdbx_seq_one_letter_code
_entity_poly.pdbx_strand_id
1 'polypeptide(L)'
;MRVRIALRVAPADRRDVQPLAVWLRQEANRILEALLEAEEDGAVANLATETDATDNSITIEAIVSSDDEKTAKELLASLLAPFTSPEADRAVGGAVKYEVIDIWALPLRSGL
;
A
#
# COMPACT_ATOMS: atom_id res chain seq x y z
N MET A 1 -12.80 -1.98 -10.37
CA MET A 1 -12.62 -0.61 -9.88
C MET A 1 -11.15 -0.38 -9.55
N ARG A 2 -10.64 0.77 -9.90
CA ARG A 2 -9.27 1.14 -9.55
C ARG A 2 -9.26 1.76 -8.15
N VAL A 3 -8.42 1.26 -7.28
CA VAL A 3 -8.30 1.77 -5.91
C VAL A 3 -6.86 2.23 -5.67
N ARG A 4 -6.72 3.40 -5.06
CA ARG A 4 -5.44 3.93 -4.63
C ARG A 4 -5.47 4.13 -3.12
N ILE A 5 -4.41 3.74 -2.46
CA ILE A 5 -4.25 3.96 -1.03
C ILE A 5 -2.90 4.63 -0.79
N ALA A 6 -2.92 5.73 -0.08
CA ALA A 6 -1.70 6.44 0.30
C ALA A 6 -1.34 6.14 1.75
N LEU A 7 -0.12 5.71 1.97
CA LEU A 7 0.41 5.38 3.29
C LEU A 7 1.54 6.33 3.63
N ARG A 8 1.49 6.92 4.81
CA ARG A 8 2.65 7.61 5.37
C ARG A 8 3.51 6.57 6.07
N VAL A 9 4.81 6.63 5.82
CA VAL A 9 5.75 5.62 6.31
C VAL A 9 6.76 6.30 7.21
N ALA A 10 6.92 5.79 8.41
CA ALA A 10 7.89 6.32 9.36
C ALA A 10 8.80 5.20 9.85
N PRO A 11 10.13 5.34 9.72
CA PRO A 11 11.04 4.40 10.36
C PRO A 11 10.98 4.56 11.87
N ALA A 12 11.02 3.45 12.60
CA ALA A 12 11.03 3.47 14.06
C ALA A 12 12.36 3.99 14.60
N ASP A 13 13.45 3.80 13.85
CA ASP A 13 14.76 4.28 14.21
C ASP A 13 15.35 5.10 13.07
N ARG A 14 15.64 6.38 13.33
CA ARG A 14 16.19 7.30 12.34
C ARG A 14 17.70 7.23 12.19
N ARG A 15 18.36 6.27 12.83
CA ARG A 15 19.81 6.09 12.70
C ARG A 15 20.20 5.47 11.37
N ASP A 16 19.23 5.23 10.51
CA ASP A 16 19.48 4.63 9.23
C ASP A 16 20.18 5.63 8.33
N VAL A 17 21.31 5.21 7.79
CA VAL A 17 22.17 6.04 6.96
C VAL A 17 21.72 6.08 5.51
N GLN A 18 20.71 5.31 5.16
CA GLN A 18 20.23 5.25 3.78
C GLN A 18 19.44 6.50 3.40
N PRO A 19 19.59 7.00 2.17
CA PRO A 19 18.73 8.06 1.67
C PRO A 19 17.26 7.63 1.76
N LEU A 20 16.42 8.54 2.19
CA LEU A 20 15.00 8.27 2.40
C LEU A 20 14.33 7.71 1.13
N ALA A 21 14.67 8.23 -0.04
CA ALA A 21 14.10 7.76 -1.30
C ALA A 21 14.41 6.29 -1.57
N VAL A 22 15.61 5.83 -1.26
CA VAL A 22 16.01 4.43 -1.41
C VAL A 22 15.26 3.55 -0.43
N TRP A 23 15.16 4.00 0.81
CA TRP A 23 14.44 3.28 1.86
C TRP A 23 12.95 3.13 1.53
N LEU A 24 12.30 4.21 1.08
CA LEU A 24 10.89 4.17 0.65
C LEU A 24 10.67 3.18 -0.48
N ARG A 25 11.58 3.15 -1.46
CA ARG A 25 11.49 2.21 -2.57
C ARG A 25 11.58 0.77 -2.10
N GLN A 26 12.45 0.48 -1.15
CA GLN A 26 12.57 -0.86 -0.57
C GLN A 26 11.28 -1.26 0.15
N GLU A 27 10.70 -0.33 0.92
CA GLU A 27 9.44 -0.58 1.60
C GLU A 27 8.29 -0.78 0.62
N ALA A 28 8.24 0.01 -0.46
CA ALA A 28 7.24 -0.17 -1.50
C ALA A 28 7.34 -1.54 -2.16
N ASN A 29 8.56 -2.02 -2.40
CA ASN A 29 8.78 -3.35 -2.97
C ASN A 29 8.33 -4.46 -2.02
N ARG A 30 8.53 -4.30 -0.71
CA ARG A 30 8.05 -5.26 0.28
C ARG A 30 6.53 -5.37 0.25
N ILE A 31 5.85 -4.24 0.18
CA ILE A 31 4.39 -4.21 0.09
C ILE A 31 3.93 -4.86 -1.21
N LEU A 32 4.57 -4.54 -2.31
CA LEU A 32 4.25 -5.09 -3.62
C LEU A 32 4.39 -6.62 -3.63
N GLU A 33 5.48 -7.14 -3.10
CA GLU A 33 5.70 -8.58 -3.00
C GLU A 33 4.60 -9.27 -2.18
N ALA A 34 4.18 -8.65 -1.08
CA ALA A 34 3.11 -9.20 -0.27
C ALA A 34 1.76 -9.22 -1.01
N LEU A 35 1.54 -8.26 -1.91
CA LEU A 35 0.30 -8.19 -2.69
C LEU A 35 0.31 -9.09 -3.94
N LEU A 36 1.47 -9.59 -4.37
CA LEU A 36 1.55 -10.46 -5.54
C LEU A 36 0.74 -11.75 -5.36
N GLU A 37 0.65 -12.27 -4.17
CA GLU A 37 -0.17 -13.43 -3.87
C GLU A 37 -1.65 -13.15 -4.14
N ALA A 38 -2.13 -11.98 -3.75
CA ALA A 38 -3.51 -11.57 -4.03
C ALA A 38 -3.75 -11.37 -5.52
N GLU A 39 -2.73 -10.92 -6.26
CA GLU A 39 -2.81 -10.81 -7.72
C GLU A 39 -2.92 -12.18 -8.37
N GLU A 40 -2.17 -13.16 -7.91
CA GLU A 40 -2.26 -14.54 -8.39
C GLU A 40 -3.64 -15.14 -8.13
N ASP A 41 -4.26 -14.80 -6.99
CA ASP A 41 -5.60 -15.26 -6.64
C ASP A 41 -6.71 -14.53 -7.41
N GLY A 42 -6.37 -13.52 -8.18
CA GLY A 42 -7.34 -12.76 -8.97
C GLY A 42 -8.09 -11.70 -8.19
N ALA A 43 -7.75 -11.45 -6.93
CA ALA A 43 -8.41 -10.43 -6.11
C ALA A 43 -8.07 -9.02 -6.58
N VAL A 44 -6.84 -8.81 -7.04
CA VAL A 44 -6.36 -7.53 -7.56
C VAL A 44 -5.58 -7.75 -8.84
N ALA A 45 -5.43 -6.69 -9.63
CA ALA A 45 -4.64 -6.71 -10.87
C ALA A 45 -3.95 -5.37 -11.05
N ASN A 46 -2.95 -5.34 -11.91
CA ASN A 46 -2.22 -4.13 -12.28
C ASN A 46 -1.69 -3.37 -11.07
N LEU A 47 -1.05 -4.09 -10.17
CA LEU A 47 -0.43 -3.49 -8.99
C LEU A 47 0.66 -2.50 -9.40
N ALA A 48 0.62 -1.32 -8.78
CA ALA A 48 1.64 -0.30 -8.97
C ALA A 48 1.90 0.41 -7.66
N THR A 49 3.13 0.86 -7.48
CA THR A 49 3.51 1.66 -6.32
C THR A 49 4.20 2.93 -6.76
N GLU A 50 3.99 3.99 -5.99
CA GLU A 50 4.65 5.27 -6.20
C GLU A 50 5.16 5.76 -4.86
N THR A 51 6.36 6.30 -4.81
CA THR A 51 6.95 6.81 -3.58
C THR A 51 7.16 8.31 -3.68
N ASP A 52 6.96 9.01 -2.56
CA ASP A 52 7.21 10.44 -2.46
C ASP A 52 8.04 10.70 -1.20
N ALA A 53 9.33 11.00 -1.39
CA ALA A 53 10.25 11.25 -0.30
C ALA A 53 9.95 12.57 0.43
N THR A 54 9.27 13.50 -0.22
CA THR A 54 8.88 14.78 0.39
C THR A 54 7.85 14.57 1.49
N ASP A 55 6.88 13.68 1.27
CA ASP A 55 5.81 13.37 2.21
C ASP A 55 6.06 12.09 3.02
N ASN A 56 7.15 11.40 2.77
CA ASN A 56 7.42 10.07 3.33
C ASN A 56 6.26 9.13 3.06
N SER A 57 5.74 9.14 1.85
CA SER A 57 4.56 8.38 1.51
C SER A 57 4.81 7.34 0.42
N ILE A 58 4.01 6.28 0.48
CA ILE A 58 3.93 5.26 -0.56
C ILE A 58 2.47 5.18 -0.99
N THR A 59 2.22 5.31 -2.28
CA THR A 59 0.88 5.14 -2.84
C THR A 59 0.83 3.79 -3.55
N ILE A 60 -0.15 2.98 -3.21
CA ILE A 60 -0.40 1.69 -3.85
C ILE A 60 -1.66 1.83 -4.70
N GLU A 61 -1.57 1.36 -5.93
CA GLU A 61 -2.69 1.34 -6.86
C GLU A 61 -2.94 -0.08 -7.33
N ALA A 62 -4.21 -0.47 -7.38
CA ALA A 62 -4.61 -1.79 -7.85
C ALA A 62 -6.00 -1.71 -8.49
N ILE A 63 -6.25 -2.60 -9.44
CA ILE A 63 -7.59 -2.83 -9.96
C ILE A 63 -8.20 -3.97 -9.14
N VAL A 64 -9.33 -3.69 -8.53
CA VAL A 64 -10.03 -4.62 -7.65
C VAL A 64 -11.27 -5.15 -8.36
N SER A 65 -11.54 -6.46 -8.20
CA SER A 65 -12.68 -7.13 -8.82
C SER A 65 -13.99 -6.83 -8.10
N SER A 66 -14.32 -5.56 -7.94
CA SER A 66 -15.58 -5.13 -7.33
C SER A 66 -16.05 -3.86 -8.00
N ASP A 67 -17.37 -3.75 -8.19
CA ASP A 67 -17.98 -2.53 -8.71
C ASP A 67 -18.47 -1.60 -7.61
N ASP A 68 -18.45 -2.07 -6.37
CA ASP A 68 -18.85 -1.29 -5.21
C ASP A 68 -17.65 -0.58 -4.60
N GLU A 69 -17.72 0.75 -4.52
CA GLU A 69 -16.64 1.58 -4.03
C GLU A 69 -16.21 1.20 -2.61
N LYS A 70 -17.18 1.01 -1.71
CA LYS A 70 -16.90 0.66 -0.33
C LYS A 70 -16.22 -0.69 -0.23
N THR A 71 -16.74 -1.68 -0.92
CA THR A 71 -16.17 -3.04 -0.93
C THR A 71 -14.76 -3.05 -1.51
N ALA A 72 -14.53 -2.32 -2.60
CA ALA A 72 -13.22 -2.24 -3.23
C ALA A 72 -12.18 -1.62 -2.30
N LYS A 73 -12.53 -0.52 -1.62
CA LYS A 73 -11.66 0.11 -0.64
C LYS A 73 -11.35 -0.81 0.53
N GLU A 74 -12.37 -1.47 1.06
CA GLU A 74 -12.21 -2.41 2.18
C GLU A 74 -11.32 -3.59 1.81
N LEU A 75 -11.46 -4.10 0.59
CA LEU A 75 -10.65 -5.22 0.12
C LEU A 75 -9.17 -4.84 0.08
N LEU A 76 -8.83 -3.72 -0.53
CA LEU A 76 -7.43 -3.29 -0.60
C LEU A 76 -6.89 -2.96 0.79
N ALA A 77 -7.68 -2.29 1.63
CA ALA A 77 -7.27 -1.99 3.00
C ALA A 77 -7.02 -3.28 3.81
N SER A 78 -7.84 -4.30 3.61
CA SER A 78 -7.67 -5.57 4.30
C SER A 78 -6.41 -6.31 3.84
N LEU A 79 -6.05 -6.22 2.56
CA LEU A 79 -4.80 -6.79 2.05
C LEU A 79 -3.56 -6.09 2.64
N LEU A 80 -3.70 -4.83 3.01
CA LEU A 80 -2.62 -4.05 3.62
C LEU A 80 -2.63 -4.10 5.15
N ALA A 81 -3.62 -4.75 5.77
CA ALA A 81 -3.72 -4.84 7.22
C ALA A 81 -2.46 -5.39 7.91
N PRO A 82 -1.72 -6.37 7.34
CA PRO A 82 -0.47 -6.82 7.93
C PRO A 82 0.58 -5.72 8.11
N PHE A 83 0.45 -4.62 7.36
CA PHE A 83 1.37 -3.49 7.46
C PHE A 83 0.79 -2.35 8.30
N THR A 84 -0.53 -2.17 8.31
CA THR A 84 -1.19 -0.98 8.87
C THR A 84 -1.86 -1.21 10.22
N SER A 85 -2.09 -2.47 10.63
CA SER A 85 -2.75 -2.75 11.91
C SER A 85 -1.79 -2.51 13.08
N PRO A 86 -2.31 -2.22 14.29
CA PRO A 86 -1.46 -2.08 15.48
C PRO A 86 -0.64 -3.34 15.77
N GLU A 87 -1.13 -4.50 15.36
CA GLU A 87 -0.42 -5.77 15.55
C GLU A 87 0.76 -5.92 14.60
N ALA A 88 0.77 -5.19 13.48
CA ALA A 88 1.86 -5.21 12.52
C ALA A 88 3.18 -4.72 13.14
N ASP A 89 3.12 -3.75 14.03
CA ASP A 89 4.29 -3.24 14.73
C ASP A 89 5.01 -4.33 15.52
N ARG A 90 4.27 -5.26 16.08
CA ARG A 90 4.82 -6.38 16.83
C ARG A 90 5.40 -7.45 15.92
N ALA A 91 4.73 -7.72 14.81
CA ALA A 91 5.14 -8.75 13.87
C ALA A 91 6.47 -8.42 13.18
N VAL A 92 6.71 -7.14 12.91
CA VAL A 92 7.94 -6.67 12.25
C VAL A 92 8.95 -6.08 13.23
N GLY A 93 8.77 -6.30 14.53
CA GLY A 93 9.69 -5.77 15.54
C GLY A 93 9.64 -4.27 15.71
N GLY A 94 8.56 -3.62 15.29
CA GLY A 94 8.41 -2.17 15.42
C GLY A 94 9.33 -1.35 14.53
N ALA A 95 9.91 -1.96 13.51
CA ALA A 95 10.92 -1.29 12.67
C ALA A 95 10.34 -0.21 11.76
N VAL A 96 9.07 -0.33 11.36
CA VAL A 96 8.42 0.60 10.44
C VAL A 96 6.96 0.77 10.84
N LYS A 97 6.49 2.01 10.80
CA LYS A 97 5.08 2.32 11.03
C LYS A 97 4.45 2.83 9.74
N TYR A 98 3.28 2.28 9.43
CA TYR A 98 2.49 2.68 8.28
C TYR A 98 1.18 3.29 8.75
N GLU A 99 0.85 4.48 8.24
CA GLU A 99 -0.40 5.14 8.53
C GLU A 99 -1.16 5.39 7.24
N VAL A 100 -2.43 4.99 7.19
CA VAL A 100 -3.27 5.28 6.03
C VAL A 100 -3.62 6.76 6.03
N ILE A 101 -3.20 7.48 4.98
CA ILE A 101 -3.50 8.90 4.82
C ILE A 101 -4.85 9.06 4.12
N ASP A 102 -5.05 8.32 3.04
CA ASP A 102 -6.26 8.43 2.23
C ASP A 102 -6.46 7.19 1.38
N ILE A 103 -7.70 6.94 1.00
CA ILE A 103 -8.08 5.85 0.10
C ILE A 103 -9.04 6.42 -0.94
N TRP A 104 -8.73 6.19 -2.22
CA TRP A 104 -9.58 6.61 -3.32
C TRP A 104 -10.02 5.40 -4.13
N ALA A 105 -11.26 5.43 -4.59
CA ALA A 105 -11.74 4.45 -5.56
C ALA A 105 -12.29 5.21 -6.77
N LEU A 106 -11.86 4.78 -7.95
CA LEU A 106 -12.24 5.37 -9.21
C LEU A 106 -12.87 4.28 -10.09
N PRO A 107 -14.06 4.51 -10.65
CA PRO A 107 -14.64 3.54 -11.57
C PRO A 107 -13.77 3.39 -12.80
N LEU A 108 -13.62 2.16 -13.26
CA LEU A 108 -12.95 1.91 -14.53
C LEU A 108 -13.86 2.39 -15.64
N ARG A 109 -13.40 3.38 -16.40
CA ARG A 109 -14.10 3.77 -17.59
C ARG A 109 -13.82 2.74 -18.67
N SER A 110 -14.80 1.91 -18.95
CA SER A 110 -14.74 1.08 -20.12
C SER A 110 -14.84 1.97 -21.35
N GLY A 111 -13.80 2.01 -22.10
CA GLY A 111 -13.57 2.76 -23.29
C GLY A 111 -14.73 3.34 -24.08
N LEU A 112 -14.79 4.53 -23.99
CA LEU A 112 -15.53 5.30 -24.97
C LEU A 112 -14.59 5.80 -26.04
#